data_f5122a3dc9cc1207fa68e20bd8808a15
#
_entry.id   f5122a3dc9cc1207fa68e20bd8808a15
#
_cell.length_a   1.000
_cell.length_b   1.000
_cell.length_c   1.000
_cell.angle_alpha   90.00
_cell.angle_beta   90.00
_cell.angle_gamma   90.00
#
_symmetry.space_group_name_H-M   'P 1'
#
loop_
_entity.id
_entity.type
_entity.pdbx_description
1 polymer ?
#
loop_
_entity_poly.entity_id
_entity_poly.type
_entity_poly.pdbx_seq_one_letter_code
_entity_poly.pdbx_strand_id
1 'polypeptide(L)'
;MKRLSARSTAALLALALLLIGCQASGDLIGRTINISGEATLSDPQAKRELRDLAAGRERILLNFWGSWCVPCREEIPLLAAYVASAAPQATVVGVLYKDAAGPGALAAAELGATWSTLIDGDGAIAAQIPVNAAPLTLLLNTSGEVLDYQVGPFASLEEIDAFVSGK
;
A
#
# COMPACT_ATOMS: atom_id res chain seq x y z
N MET A 1 -42.65 -37.32 34.33
CA MET A 1 -42.13 -35.96 34.11
C MET A 1 -40.61 -36.00 34.36
N LYS A 2 -39.78 -36.09 33.31
CA LYS A 2 -38.32 -36.17 33.41
C LYS A 2 -37.73 -34.75 33.41
N ARG A 3 -37.00 -34.38 34.46
CA ARG A 3 -36.31 -33.09 34.59
C ARG A 3 -35.09 -33.12 33.66
N LEU A 4 -35.08 -32.32 32.61
CA LEU A 4 -33.88 -32.07 31.81
C LEU A 4 -32.83 -31.31 32.65
N SER A 5 -31.66 -31.89 32.75
CA SER A 5 -30.61 -31.36 33.60
C SER A 5 -30.00 -30.09 33.00
N ALA A 6 -29.85 -29.06 33.79
CA ALA A 6 -29.28 -27.76 33.47
C ALA A 6 -27.80 -27.79 33.00
N ARG A 7 -27.19 -28.98 32.96
CA ARG A 7 -25.77 -29.17 32.53
C ARG A 7 -25.60 -29.21 31.02
N SER A 8 -26.63 -29.52 30.23
CA SER A 8 -26.55 -29.65 28.78
C SER A 8 -26.62 -28.29 28.03
N THR A 9 -27.24 -27.29 28.63
CA THR A 9 -27.40 -25.96 28.02
C THR A 9 -26.14 -25.10 28.14
N ALA A 10 -25.33 -25.29 29.20
CA ALA A 10 -24.09 -24.57 29.41
C ALA A 10 -22.98 -25.00 28.43
N ALA A 11 -22.96 -26.29 28.04
CA ALA A 11 -21.98 -26.83 27.10
C ALA A 11 -22.21 -26.35 25.65
N LEU A 12 -23.45 -26.11 25.23
CA LEU A 12 -23.80 -25.62 23.92
C LEU A 12 -23.51 -24.11 23.74
N LEU A 13 -23.64 -23.33 24.82
CA LEU A 13 -23.28 -21.90 24.81
C LEU A 13 -21.76 -21.67 24.79
N ALA A 14 -20.96 -22.55 25.41
CA ALA A 14 -19.50 -22.45 25.37
C ALA A 14 -18.90 -22.79 23.98
N LEU A 15 -19.54 -23.67 23.21
CA LEU A 15 -19.08 -24.04 21.88
C LEU A 15 -19.36 -22.95 20.82
N ALA A 16 -20.41 -22.14 21.02
CA ALA A 16 -20.77 -21.05 20.13
C ALA A 16 -19.81 -19.84 20.25
N LEU A 17 -19.11 -19.67 21.38
CA LEU A 17 -18.15 -18.58 21.63
C LEU A 17 -16.75 -18.85 21.07
N LEU A 18 -16.43 -20.08 20.68
CA LEU A 18 -15.11 -20.45 20.12
C LEU A 18 -14.99 -20.25 18.60
N LEU A 19 -16.07 -19.88 17.91
CA LEU A 19 -16.06 -19.65 16.45
C LEU A 19 -15.88 -18.18 16.04
N ILE A 20 -15.69 -17.24 16.98
CA ILE A 20 -15.50 -15.80 16.70
C ILE A 20 -14.01 -15.41 16.67
N GLY A 21 -13.10 -16.35 16.64
CA GLY A 21 -11.66 -16.14 16.82
C GLY A 21 -10.76 -16.34 15.61
N CYS A 22 -11.27 -16.23 14.38
CA CYS A 22 -10.44 -16.14 13.17
C CYS A 22 -10.92 -14.96 12.32
N GLN A 23 -10.70 -13.76 12.81
CA GLN A 23 -10.73 -12.58 11.95
C GLN A 23 -9.41 -12.56 11.20
N ALA A 24 -9.49 -13.03 9.97
CA ALA A 24 -8.52 -13.00 8.92
C ALA A 24 -7.69 -11.71 8.91
N SER A 25 -6.43 -11.83 8.59
CA SER A 25 -5.62 -10.77 7.97
C SER A 25 -6.50 -10.14 6.88
N GLY A 26 -7.10 -9.00 7.18
CA GLY A 26 -8.15 -8.44 6.33
C GLY A 26 -7.59 -8.19 4.95
N ASP A 27 -8.22 -8.75 3.95
CA ASP A 27 -8.00 -8.44 2.56
C ASP A 27 -7.95 -6.91 2.39
N LEU A 28 -6.95 -6.40 1.70
CA LEU A 28 -6.80 -4.97 1.43
C LEU A 28 -7.74 -4.51 0.32
N ILE A 29 -8.16 -5.42 -0.55
CA ILE A 29 -9.02 -5.11 -1.70
C ILE A 29 -10.36 -4.53 -1.22
N GLY A 30 -10.77 -3.42 -1.83
CA GLY A 30 -11.98 -2.69 -1.48
C GLY A 30 -11.84 -1.73 -0.29
N ARG A 31 -10.68 -1.71 0.42
CA ARG A 31 -10.42 -0.69 1.44
C ARG A 31 -10.12 0.66 0.79
N THR A 32 -10.43 1.75 1.47
CA THR A 32 -10.06 3.09 1.00
C THR A 32 -8.90 3.61 1.83
N ILE A 33 -7.83 4.02 1.16
CA ILE A 33 -6.67 4.68 1.73
C ILE A 33 -6.84 6.19 1.59
N ASN A 34 -6.86 6.88 2.71
CA ASN A 34 -7.00 8.33 2.73
C ASN A 34 -5.61 8.98 2.73
N ILE A 35 -5.33 9.78 1.71
CA ILE A 35 -4.13 10.60 1.59
C ILE A 35 -4.59 12.04 1.45
N SER A 36 -4.35 12.83 2.50
CA SER A 36 -4.84 14.21 2.57
C SER A 36 -3.88 15.07 3.39
N GLY A 37 -3.33 16.09 2.75
CA GLY A 37 -2.45 17.05 3.41
C GLY A 37 -1.02 16.58 3.62
N GLU A 38 -0.56 15.56 2.89
CA GLU A 38 0.79 15.01 3.02
C GLU A 38 1.83 15.82 2.25
N ALA A 39 3.00 16.00 2.86
CA ALA A 39 4.19 16.57 2.23
C ALA A 39 4.87 15.55 1.31
N THR A 40 5.62 16.05 0.31
CA THR A 40 6.43 15.19 -0.58
C THR A 40 7.92 15.46 -0.40
N LEU A 41 8.77 14.52 -0.82
CA LEU A 41 10.23 14.69 -0.81
C LEU A 41 10.67 15.88 -1.68
N SER A 42 9.99 16.13 -2.80
CA SER A 42 10.30 17.24 -3.72
C SER A 42 9.77 18.59 -3.25
N ASP A 43 8.73 18.59 -2.40
CA ASP A 43 8.12 19.80 -1.86
C ASP A 43 7.57 19.55 -0.45
N PRO A 44 8.44 19.67 0.58
CA PRO A 44 8.03 19.42 1.98
C PRO A 44 7.06 20.46 2.56
N GLN A 45 6.82 21.57 1.85
CA GLN A 45 5.89 22.63 2.28
C GLN A 45 4.50 22.50 1.64
N ALA A 46 4.40 21.82 0.50
CA ALA A 46 3.12 21.60 -0.17
C ALA A 46 2.36 20.45 0.49
N LYS A 47 1.06 20.65 0.64
CA LYS A 47 0.13 19.60 1.05
C LYS A 47 -0.53 19.01 -0.19
N ARG A 48 -0.51 17.68 -0.31
CA ARG A 48 -1.04 16.96 -1.46
C ARG A 48 -2.23 16.09 -1.07
N GLU A 49 -3.19 16.04 -1.98
CA GLU A 49 -4.31 15.10 -1.96
C GLU A 49 -4.04 13.99 -2.97
N LEU A 50 -4.58 12.79 -2.73
CA LEU A 50 -4.37 11.64 -3.62
C LEU A 50 -4.74 11.95 -5.08
N ARG A 51 -5.87 12.64 -5.31
CA ARG A 51 -6.33 13.01 -6.66
C ARG A 51 -5.37 13.93 -7.40
N ASP A 52 -4.66 14.81 -6.68
CA ASP A 52 -3.68 15.72 -7.28
C ASP A 52 -2.44 14.96 -7.74
N LEU A 53 -2.12 13.86 -7.04
CA LEU A 53 -1.02 12.96 -7.36
C LEU A 53 -1.34 12.01 -8.53
N ALA A 54 -2.61 11.79 -8.83
CA ALA A 54 -3.05 10.91 -9.93
C ALA A 54 -2.62 11.39 -11.32
N ALA A 55 -2.25 12.68 -11.47
CA ALA A 55 -1.75 13.28 -12.71
C ALA A 55 -2.65 13.01 -13.94
N GLY A 56 -3.97 13.03 -13.72
CA GLY A 56 -4.97 12.79 -14.77
C GLY A 56 -5.19 11.32 -15.14
N ARG A 57 -4.57 10.36 -14.43
CA ARG A 57 -4.78 8.92 -14.63
C ARG A 57 -5.84 8.38 -13.66
N GLU A 58 -6.50 7.31 -14.05
CA GLU A 58 -7.53 6.65 -13.24
C GLU A 58 -6.98 5.68 -12.21
N ARG A 59 -5.70 5.28 -12.34
CA ARG A 59 -5.02 4.30 -11.48
C ARG A 59 -3.74 4.88 -10.90
N ILE A 60 -3.46 4.49 -9.65
CA ILE A 60 -2.27 4.90 -8.90
C ILE A 60 -1.59 3.65 -8.35
N LEU A 61 -0.28 3.50 -8.61
CA LEU A 61 0.60 2.57 -7.92
C LEU A 61 1.16 3.28 -6.69
N LEU A 62 0.61 2.98 -5.52
CA LEU A 62 1.09 3.51 -4.24
C LEU A 62 2.14 2.55 -3.66
N ASN A 63 3.42 2.90 -3.82
CA ASN A 63 4.55 2.06 -3.45
C ASN A 63 5.16 2.48 -2.12
N PHE A 64 5.09 1.61 -1.12
CA PHE A 64 5.72 1.78 0.20
C PHE A 64 7.16 1.28 0.15
N TRP A 65 8.11 2.17 0.38
CA TRP A 65 9.53 1.88 0.27
C TRP A 65 10.37 2.65 1.30
N GLY A 66 11.66 2.32 1.42
CA GLY A 66 12.62 3.06 2.24
C GLY A 66 14.04 2.91 1.70
N SER A 67 14.92 3.87 2.00
CA SER A 67 16.33 3.85 1.57
C SER A 67 17.11 2.66 2.13
N TRP A 68 16.69 2.14 3.28
CA TRP A 68 17.23 0.98 3.98
C TRP A 68 16.79 -0.36 3.37
N CYS A 69 15.77 -0.36 2.53
CA CYS A 69 15.13 -1.57 2.00
C CYS A 69 15.84 -2.04 0.73
N VAL A 70 16.64 -3.10 0.81
CA VAL A 70 17.39 -3.64 -0.34
C VAL A 70 16.47 -4.03 -1.50
N PRO A 71 15.40 -4.83 -1.34
CA PRO A 71 14.53 -5.19 -2.45
C PRO A 71 13.77 -3.98 -3.03
N CYS A 72 13.51 -2.93 -2.23
CA CYS A 72 12.93 -1.69 -2.77
C CYS A 72 13.90 -1.00 -3.74
N ARG A 73 15.19 -0.99 -3.40
CA ARG A 73 16.23 -0.39 -4.26
C ARG A 73 16.40 -1.14 -5.60
N GLU A 74 16.10 -2.43 -5.62
CA GLU A 74 16.09 -3.26 -6.83
C GLU A 74 14.85 -3.01 -7.69
N GLU A 75 13.70 -2.73 -7.07
CA GLU A 75 12.42 -2.48 -7.74
C GLU A 75 12.32 -1.07 -8.35
N ILE A 76 12.83 -0.03 -7.66
CA ILE A 76 12.68 1.38 -8.07
C ILE A 76 13.14 1.62 -9.53
N PRO A 77 14.26 1.07 -10.04
CA PRO A 77 14.62 1.20 -11.45
C PRO A 77 13.59 0.62 -12.43
N LEU A 78 12.88 -0.45 -12.05
CA LEU A 78 11.78 -1.03 -12.87
C LEU A 78 10.58 -0.09 -12.89
N LEU A 79 10.21 0.48 -11.73
CA LEU A 79 9.16 1.50 -11.66
C LEU A 79 9.54 2.76 -12.45
N ALA A 80 10.82 3.16 -12.43
CA ALA A 80 11.31 4.29 -13.23
C ALA A 80 11.19 4.01 -14.74
N ALA A 81 11.53 2.80 -15.18
CA ALA A 81 11.34 2.38 -16.56
C ALA A 81 9.85 2.31 -16.95
N TYR A 82 8.98 1.86 -16.04
CA TYR A 82 7.53 1.89 -16.24
C TYR A 82 7.01 3.33 -16.43
N VAL A 83 7.41 4.27 -15.58
CA VAL A 83 7.03 5.69 -15.69
C VAL A 83 7.51 6.31 -17.01
N ALA A 84 8.71 5.93 -17.49
CA ALA A 84 9.29 6.39 -18.74
C ALA A 84 8.72 5.70 -19.99
N SER A 85 7.89 4.67 -19.84
CA SER A 85 7.29 3.96 -20.97
C SER A 85 6.34 4.85 -21.78
N ALA A 86 6.04 4.46 -23.02
CA ALA A 86 5.25 5.28 -23.96
C ALA A 86 3.81 5.54 -23.49
N ALA A 87 3.23 4.67 -22.68
CA ALA A 87 1.84 4.77 -22.23
C ALA A 87 1.61 4.11 -20.85
N PRO A 88 2.22 4.61 -19.76
CA PRO A 88 1.95 4.05 -18.44
C PRO A 88 0.48 4.24 -18.07
N GLN A 89 -0.20 3.16 -17.66
CA GLN A 89 -1.64 3.17 -17.36
C GLN A 89 -1.95 3.66 -15.94
N ALA A 90 -0.96 3.68 -15.06
CA ALA A 90 -1.05 4.19 -13.70
C ALA A 90 -0.01 5.26 -13.43
N THR A 91 -0.29 6.16 -12.49
CA THR A 91 0.72 7.06 -11.91
C THR A 91 1.39 6.35 -10.75
N VAL A 92 2.73 6.39 -10.68
CA VAL A 92 3.46 5.91 -9.51
C VAL A 92 3.51 7.03 -8.46
N VAL A 93 3.20 6.68 -7.22
CA VAL A 93 3.33 7.55 -6.04
C VAL A 93 4.08 6.75 -4.97
N GLY A 94 5.19 7.27 -4.48
CA GLY A 94 5.94 6.65 -3.39
C GLY A 94 5.35 7.05 -2.02
N VAL A 95 5.52 6.18 -1.04
CA VAL A 95 5.34 6.47 0.39
C VAL A 95 6.63 6.08 1.10
N LEU A 96 7.30 7.07 1.69
CA LEU A 96 8.52 6.85 2.43
C LEU A 96 8.19 6.22 3.79
N TYR A 97 8.38 4.91 3.88
CA TYR A 97 7.96 4.08 5.01
C TYR A 97 9.10 3.89 6.02
N LYS A 98 8.89 4.30 7.27
CA LYS A 98 9.87 4.16 8.37
C LYS A 98 11.27 4.65 7.99
N ASP A 99 11.35 5.78 7.30
CA ASP A 99 12.59 6.35 6.81
C ASP A 99 12.58 7.87 6.96
N ALA A 100 13.77 8.48 7.03
CA ALA A 100 13.91 9.92 7.10
C ALA A 100 13.93 10.54 5.68
N ALA A 101 13.39 11.76 5.55
CA ALA A 101 13.31 12.47 4.28
C ALA A 101 14.67 12.64 3.58
N GLY A 102 15.75 12.91 4.34
CA GLY A 102 17.10 13.09 3.77
C GLY A 102 17.64 11.83 3.07
N PRO A 103 17.80 10.70 3.77
CA PRO A 103 18.18 9.43 3.15
C PRO A 103 17.23 8.99 2.04
N GLY A 104 15.92 9.16 2.23
CA GLY A 104 14.92 8.86 1.20
C GLY A 104 15.12 9.68 -0.07
N ALA A 105 15.34 10.99 0.03
CA ALA A 105 15.58 11.86 -1.12
C ALA A 105 16.88 11.50 -1.88
N LEU A 106 17.93 11.16 -1.16
CA LEU A 106 19.20 10.71 -1.77
C LEU A 106 19.01 9.41 -2.54
N ALA A 107 18.35 8.43 -1.93
CA ALA A 107 18.06 7.15 -2.57
C ALA A 107 17.13 7.30 -3.78
N ALA A 108 16.08 8.14 -3.68
CA ALA A 108 15.19 8.43 -4.80
C ALA A 108 15.95 9.00 -6.01
N ALA A 109 16.83 9.97 -5.77
CA ALA A 109 17.65 10.58 -6.83
C ALA A 109 18.64 9.58 -7.45
N GLU A 110 19.31 8.77 -6.62
CA GLU A 110 20.26 7.74 -7.07
C GLU A 110 19.58 6.69 -7.96
N LEU A 111 18.37 6.29 -7.61
CA LEU A 111 17.63 5.18 -8.26
C LEU A 111 16.72 5.65 -9.41
N GLY A 112 16.63 6.94 -9.67
CA GLY A 112 15.84 7.50 -10.75
C GLY A 112 14.32 7.57 -10.44
N ALA A 113 13.93 7.62 -9.18
CA ALA A 113 12.55 7.84 -8.78
C ALA A 113 12.16 9.31 -9.04
N THR A 114 11.46 9.56 -10.14
CA THR A 114 11.07 10.91 -10.60
C THR A 114 9.63 11.28 -10.20
N TRP A 115 8.89 10.36 -9.63
CA TRP A 115 7.51 10.55 -9.17
C TRP A 115 7.45 11.18 -7.77
N SER A 116 6.28 11.68 -7.40
CA SER A 116 6.04 12.20 -6.06
C SER A 116 6.16 11.10 -5.01
N THR A 117 6.97 11.32 -3.98
CA THR A 117 7.07 10.44 -2.82
C THR A 117 6.60 11.20 -1.57
N LEU A 118 5.54 10.69 -0.95
CA LEU A 118 4.96 11.21 0.28
C LEU A 118 5.86 10.89 1.48
N ILE A 119 5.93 11.82 2.42
CA ILE A 119 6.68 11.64 3.67
C ILE A 119 5.68 11.19 4.74
N ASP A 120 5.65 9.90 5.04
CA ASP A 120 4.79 9.30 6.08
C ASP A 120 5.52 9.29 7.45
N GLY A 121 5.94 10.48 7.90
CA GLY A 121 6.79 10.63 9.08
C GLY A 121 6.11 10.27 10.39
N ASP A 122 4.81 10.47 10.50
CA ASP A 122 3.97 10.08 11.65
C ASP A 122 3.35 8.67 11.47
N GLY A 123 3.50 8.05 10.30
CA GLY A 123 2.96 6.73 9.99
C GLY A 123 1.46 6.74 9.72
N ALA A 124 0.85 7.88 9.44
CA ALA A 124 -0.61 8.00 9.28
C ALA A 124 -1.12 7.25 8.04
N ILE A 125 -0.35 7.22 6.94
CA ILE A 125 -0.70 6.45 5.75
C ILE A 125 -0.54 4.95 6.04
N ALA A 126 0.62 4.55 6.55
CA ALA A 126 0.92 3.16 6.85
C ALA A 126 -0.01 2.54 7.92
N ALA A 127 -0.52 3.35 8.87
CA ALA A 127 -1.46 2.88 9.90
C ALA A 127 -2.82 2.43 9.33
N GLN A 128 -3.18 2.85 8.10
CA GLN A 128 -4.43 2.46 7.46
C GLN A 128 -4.41 1.04 6.87
N ILE A 129 -3.22 0.46 6.74
CA ILE A 129 -2.99 -0.86 6.15
C ILE A 129 -2.05 -1.67 7.03
N PRO A 130 -2.14 -3.01 7.03
CA PRO A 130 -1.23 -3.87 7.78
C PRO A 130 0.13 -3.98 7.04
N VAL A 131 0.86 -2.84 6.87
CA VAL A 131 2.21 -2.85 6.27
C VAL A 131 3.18 -3.48 7.24
N ASN A 132 3.56 -4.72 6.97
CA ASN A 132 4.54 -5.46 7.77
C ASN A 132 5.87 -5.67 7.03
N ALA A 133 5.93 -5.35 5.74
CA ALA A 133 7.09 -5.52 4.87
C ALA A 133 7.16 -4.39 3.84
N ALA A 134 8.37 -4.15 3.32
CA ALA A 134 8.61 -3.30 2.17
C ALA A 134 9.50 -4.09 1.16
N PRO A 135 9.28 -3.92 -0.16
CA PRO A 135 8.24 -3.08 -0.73
C PRO A 135 6.82 -3.67 -0.59
N LEU A 136 5.83 -2.79 -0.52
CA LEU A 136 4.42 -3.11 -0.69
C LEU A 136 3.86 -2.12 -1.71
N THR A 137 3.22 -2.58 -2.76
CA THR A 137 2.58 -1.73 -3.76
C THR A 137 1.08 -1.98 -3.79
N LEU A 138 0.29 -0.92 -3.63
CA LEU A 138 -1.16 -0.95 -3.79
C LEU A 138 -1.53 -0.38 -5.15
N LEU A 139 -2.45 -1.02 -5.86
CA LEU A 139 -3.13 -0.45 -7.00
C LEU A 139 -4.40 0.23 -6.50
N LEU A 140 -4.48 1.54 -6.66
CA LEU A 140 -5.63 2.35 -6.22
C LEU A 140 -6.36 2.95 -7.43
N ASN A 141 -7.66 3.21 -7.24
CA ASN A 141 -8.36 4.20 -8.06
C ASN A 141 -8.16 5.62 -7.48
N THR A 142 -8.69 6.64 -8.15
CA THR A 142 -8.55 8.05 -7.75
C THR A 142 -9.32 8.42 -6.48
N SER A 143 -10.24 7.58 -5.99
CA SER A 143 -10.89 7.73 -4.69
C SER A 143 -10.12 7.07 -3.54
N GLY A 144 -8.98 6.42 -3.83
CA GLY A 144 -8.14 5.74 -2.84
C GLY A 144 -8.57 4.31 -2.53
N GLU A 145 -9.54 3.76 -3.25
CA GLU A 145 -9.94 2.36 -3.08
C GLU A 145 -8.86 1.43 -3.62
N VAL A 146 -8.49 0.43 -2.84
CA VAL A 146 -7.53 -0.61 -3.20
C VAL A 146 -8.18 -1.59 -4.16
N LEU A 147 -7.67 -1.64 -5.39
CA LEU A 147 -8.11 -2.56 -6.44
C LEU A 147 -7.33 -3.87 -6.39
N ASP A 148 -6.03 -3.79 -6.06
CA ASP A 148 -5.12 -4.93 -5.93
C ASP A 148 -3.90 -4.54 -5.10
N TYR A 149 -3.07 -5.51 -4.69
CA TYR A 149 -1.82 -5.24 -3.98
C TYR A 149 -0.75 -6.32 -4.24
N GLN A 150 0.51 -5.89 -4.26
CA GLN A 150 1.70 -6.74 -4.40
C GLN A 150 2.58 -6.61 -3.16
N VAL A 151 2.86 -7.72 -2.49
CA VAL A 151 3.84 -7.80 -1.39
C VAL A 151 5.17 -8.30 -1.94
N GLY A 152 6.23 -7.54 -1.70
CA GLY A 152 7.54 -7.79 -2.30
C GLY A 152 7.74 -7.06 -3.63
N PRO A 153 8.96 -7.10 -4.19
CA PRO A 153 9.30 -6.37 -5.40
C PRO A 153 8.68 -6.99 -6.65
N PHE A 154 8.36 -6.17 -7.63
CA PHE A 154 8.12 -6.64 -9.00
C PHE A 154 9.42 -7.16 -9.62
N ALA A 155 9.34 -8.23 -10.38
CA ALA A 155 10.50 -8.84 -11.02
C ALA A 155 10.76 -8.28 -12.44
N SER A 156 9.76 -7.67 -13.09
CA SER A 156 9.89 -7.16 -14.45
C SER A 156 8.86 -6.07 -14.78
N LEU A 157 9.06 -5.37 -15.90
CA LEU A 157 8.08 -4.41 -16.45
C LEU A 157 6.76 -5.09 -16.84
N GLU A 158 6.84 -6.30 -17.40
CA GLU A 158 5.67 -7.09 -17.80
C GLU A 158 4.80 -7.42 -16.61
N GLU A 159 5.41 -7.70 -15.43
CA GLU A 159 4.68 -7.93 -14.21
C GLU A 159 3.96 -6.67 -13.73
N ILE A 160 4.61 -5.50 -13.80
CA ILE A 160 3.97 -4.21 -13.47
C ILE A 160 2.80 -3.94 -14.42
N ASP A 161 2.98 -4.13 -15.74
CA ASP A 161 1.93 -3.90 -16.72
C ASP A 161 0.75 -4.87 -16.53
N ALA A 162 1.01 -6.14 -16.24
CA ALA A 162 -0.02 -7.13 -15.94
C ALA A 162 -0.80 -6.76 -14.67
N PHE A 163 -0.09 -6.40 -13.60
CA PHE A 163 -0.67 -5.97 -12.33
C PHE A 163 -1.57 -4.74 -12.49
N VAL A 164 -1.10 -3.72 -13.21
CA VAL A 164 -1.88 -2.50 -13.47
C VAL A 164 -3.09 -2.79 -14.36
N SER A 165 -2.97 -3.71 -15.33
CA SER A 165 -4.07 -4.04 -16.27
C SER A 165 -5.13 -4.95 -15.64
N GLY A 166 -4.84 -5.63 -14.52
CA GLY A 166 -5.71 -6.63 -13.92
C GLY A 166 -5.75 -7.94 -14.72
N LYS A 167 -4.63 -8.35 -15.29
CA LYS A 167 -4.49 -9.57 -16.13
C LYS A 167 -3.70 -10.65 -15.43
#